data_84fdd2cbf40ebedf0862fabfdf9c8170
#
_entry.id   84fdd2cbf40ebedf0862fabfdf9c8170
#
_cell.length_a   1.000
_cell.length_b   1.000
_cell.length_c   1.000
_cell.angle_alpha   90.00
_cell.angle_beta   90.00
_cell.angle_gamma   90.00
#
_symmetry.space_group_name_H-M   'P 1'
#
loop_
_entity.id
_entity.type
_entity.pdbx_description
1 polymer ?
#
loop_
_entity_poly.entity_id
_entity_poly.type
_entity_poly.pdbx_seq_one_letter_code
_entity_poly.pdbx_strand_id
1 'polypeptide(L)'
;MRRLVAVACLGLALAGLFAHLSAAAFTGATSIPSNSVTVDQLSNYFSVTPLTGAASGGVNNLALDFGTVASARTFTSVFRVTNVSGASRTAVLTLSNVPQISSLGFGGGGTSITLAAGASATVNVTTSSTVAGRGSGTLRLGLSGLSWMYRDYSVKIDEAPEAPTAPAVVQKPAGRLDLSWTASTTVTNLAGYDVYRSNGGAFTKLNPTPLTGTTYSDTSTVDGTSYSYKIDALTSGTPLLTSLDSSTVTATADATAPTVTSVALANGGGAGNAYVNAANTSSISVSVTLPAGSLTTDSVSVTVSNGSNSVMVTHAGTNGAGTFTITGLNLAGLGDGTLTISARSTDLAGNVGATTSVGVTKDTVAPGAPTANYTDNNNNTADVVSGTAEANASISVTKTSPAPTASYPTTANGSGSYTVNVAGTNGKPNAPVAVTYTVSASDAAGNTSATTTLNFTDTK
;
A
#
# COMPACT_ATOMS: atom_id res chain seq x y z
N MET A 1 65.47 34.95 52.99
CA MET A 1 64.00 34.78 53.03
C MET A 1 63.19 35.67 52.07
N ARG A 2 63.55 36.95 51.94
CA ARG A 2 62.78 37.87 51.04
C ARG A 2 62.86 37.48 49.51
N ARG A 3 63.96 36.90 49.05
CA ARG A 3 64.13 36.50 47.64
C ARG A 3 63.38 35.20 47.28
N LEU A 4 63.15 34.28 48.21
CA LEU A 4 62.40 33.06 47.99
C LEU A 4 60.85 33.32 47.89
N VAL A 5 60.40 34.32 48.71
CA VAL A 5 58.98 34.69 48.70
C VAL A 5 58.58 35.42 47.38
N ALA A 6 59.51 36.20 46.82
CA ALA A 6 59.25 36.86 45.52
C ALA A 6 59.16 35.89 44.36
N VAL A 7 59.94 34.77 44.36
CA VAL A 7 59.87 33.74 43.32
C VAL A 7 58.63 32.85 43.49
N ALA A 8 58.21 32.62 44.74
CA ALA A 8 56.97 31.86 44.98
C ALA A 8 55.73 32.70 44.64
N CYS A 9 55.72 33.99 44.96
CA CYS A 9 54.62 34.87 44.56
C CYS A 9 54.55 35.09 43.03
N LEU A 10 55.67 35.17 42.34
CA LEU A 10 55.70 35.23 40.88
C LEU A 10 55.20 33.91 40.22
N GLY A 11 55.51 32.75 40.81
CA GLY A 11 55.02 31.43 40.36
C GLY A 11 53.50 31.30 40.51
N LEU A 12 52.94 31.76 41.67
CA LEU A 12 51.48 31.69 41.88
C LEU A 12 50.73 32.72 41.01
N ALA A 13 51.30 33.94 40.82
CA ALA A 13 50.69 34.96 39.94
C ALA A 13 50.72 34.50 38.46
N LEU A 14 51.77 33.81 38.02
CA LEU A 14 51.82 33.22 36.69
C LEU A 14 50.81 32.08 36.52
N ALA A 15 50.63 31.18 37.49
CA ALA A 15 49.66 30.11 37.42
C ALA A 15 48.21 30.59 37.29
N GLY A 16 47.86 31.71 37.95
CA GLY A 16 46.54 32.37 37.82
C GLY A 16 46.36 33.11 36.50
N LEU A 17 47.45 33.63 35.90
CA LEU A 17 47.40 34.37 34.64
C LEU A 17 47.31 33.44 33.42
N PHE A 18 47.86 32.21 33.52
CA PHE A 18 47.84 31.23 32.43
C PHE A 18 46.47 30.62 32.21
N ALA A 19 45.54 30.71 33.14
CA ALA A 19 44.17 30.23 32.96
C ALA A 19 43.37 31.01 31.90
N HIS A 20 43.85 32.21 31.47
CA HIS A 20 43.14 33.08 30.52
C HIS A 20 44.00 33.60 29.35
N LEU A 21 45.26 33.24 29.24
CA LEU A 21 46.10 33.63 28.11
C LEU A 21 46.25 32.48 27.13
N SER A 22 45.67 32.63 25.91
CA SER A 22 45.99 31.76 24.79
C SER A 22 47.53 31.76 24.57
N ALA A 23 48.11 30.64 24.23
CA ALA A 23 49.55 30.43 24.05
C ALA A 23 50.24 31.37 23.03
N ALA A 24 49.49 32.26 22.38
CA ALA A 24 50.00 33.29 21.49
C ALA A 24 50.64 34.53 22.22
N ALA A 25 50.51 34.62 23.53
CA ALA A 25 50.98 35.80 24.29
C ALA A 25 52.44 35.68 24.80
N PHE A 26 53.08 34.54 24.65
CA PHE A 26 54.48 34.38 25.08
C PHE A 26 55.39 33.99 23.91
N THR A 27 55.65 34.94 23.03
CA THR A 27 56.71 34.83 22.01
C THR A 27 57.90 35.72 22.37
N GLY A 28 58.45 35.61 23.56
CA GLY A 28 59.64 36.33 23.95
C GLY A 28 60.42 35.55 25.02
N ALA A 29 61.64 35.17 24.71
CA ALA A 29 62.56 34.70 25.73
C ALA A 29 63.01 35.91 26.59
N THR A 30 62.42 36.05 27.81
CA THR A 30 63.01 37.00 28.80
C THR A 30 64.09 36.21 29.49
N SER A 31 65.36 36.43 29.10
CA SER A 31 66.51 35.89 29.81
C SER A 31 66.71 36.72 31.11
N ILE A 32 66.56 36.04 32.24
CA ILE A 32 67.09 36.51 33.49
C ILE A 32 68.55 36.03 33.52
N PRO A 33 69.55 36.88 33.79
CA PRO A 33 70.92 36.43 33.82
C PRO A 33 71.05 35.26 34.77
N SER A 34 71.49 34.11 34.24
CA SER A 34 71.71 32.83 34.89
C SER A 34 70.49 31.89 35.14
N ASN A 35 69.25 32.21 34.77
CA ASN A 35 68.14 31.26 34.82
C ASN A 35 67.23 31.42 33.57
N SER A 36 67.14 30.39 32.78
CA SER A 36 66.13 30.32 31.70
C SER A 36 64.83 29.69 32.24
N VAL A 37 63.73 30.45 32.09
CA VAL A 37 62.39 29.87 32.34
C VAL A 37 61.92 29.27 31.00
N THR A 38 61.94 27.94 30.90
CA THR A 38 61.37 27.28 29.76
C THR A 38 59.86 27.13 29.99
N VAL A 39 59.05 27.76 29.19
CA VAL A 39 57.60 27.57 29.24
C VAL A 39 57.33 26.20 28.59
N ASP A 40 56.75 25.28 29.33
CA ASP A 40 56.40 23.97 28.87
C ASP A 40 55.21 24.05 27.89
N GLN A 41 55.34 23.41 26.75
CA GLN A 41 54.34 23.46 25.65
C GLN A 41 53.91 22.03 25.26
N LEU A 42 52.68 21.88 24.76
CA LEU A 42 52.17 20.59 24.31
C LEU A 42 53.06 19.93 23.25
N SER A 43 53.78 20.72 22.43
CA SER A 43 54.76 20.27 21.45
C SER A 43 56.00 19.60 22.04
N ASN A 44 56.28 19.74 23.35
CA ASN A 44 57.32 19.04 24.05
C ASN A 44 56.91 17.57 24.36
N TYR A 45 55.63 17.28 24.31
CA TYR A 45 55.06 15.99 24.64
C TYR A 45 54.50 15.25 23.44
N PHE A 46 53.81 15.97 22.55
CA PHE A 46 53.14 15.37 21.38
C PHE A 46 53.49 16.11 20.09
N SER A 47 53.70 15.34 19.02
CA SER A 47 53.58 15.82 17.65
C SER A 47 52.28 15.37 17.07
N VAL A 48 51.74 16.13 16.10
CA VAL A 48 50.51 15.84 15.36
C VAL A 48 50.81 15.87 13.88
N THR A 49 50.45 14.80 13.17
CA THR A 49 50.65 14.66 11.73
C THR A 49 49.32 14.43 11.05
N PRO A 50 48.85 15.30 10.16
CA PRO A 50 47.68 15.02 9.28
C PRO A 50 47.93 13.78 8.43
N LEU A 51 46.88 12.98 8.25
CA LEU A 51 46.94 11.74 7.45
C LEU A 51 45.91 11.73 6.31
N THR A 52 44.89 12.62 6.37
CA THR A 52 43.86 12.76 5.35
C THR A 52 43.71 14.24 4.96
N GLY A 53 43.05 14.50 3.82
CA GLY A 53 42.74 15.87 3.39
C GLY A 53 41.80 16.65 4.34
N ALA A 54 41.12 15.96 5.25
CA ALA A 54 40.29 16.59 6.28
C ALA A 54 41.12 17.21 7.44
N ALA A 55 42.41 16.96 7.54
CA ALA A 55 43.29 17.51 8.56
C ALA A 55 44.48 18.25 7.92
N SER A 56 44.85 19.39 8.49
CA SER A 56 46.00 20.17 8.06
C SER A 56 46.71 20.77 9.28
N GLY A 57 47.98 21.17 9.10
CA GLY A 57 48.80 21.76 10.17
C GLY A 57 49.48 20.73 11.08
N GLY A 58 49.96 21.12 12.23
CA GLY A 58 50.66 20.31 13.21
C GLY A 58 50.18 20.55 14.64
N VAL A 59 50.96 20.14 15.66
CA VAL A 59 50.56 20.27 17.07
C VAL A 59 50.19 21.68 17.51
N ASN A 60 50.69 22.71 16.84
CA ASN A 60 50.41 24.12 17.19
C ASN A 60 49.25 24.70 16.37
N ASN A 61 48.85 24.15 15.24
CA ASN A 61 47.92 24.74 14.31
C ASN A 61 47.10 23.70 13.53
N LEU A 62 46.79 22.54 14.13
CA LEU A 62 45.91 21.55 13.51
C LEU A 62 44.54 22.17 13.22
N ALA A 63 44.04 21.95 12.03
CA ALA A 63 42.68 22.30 11.65
C ALA A 63 42.01 21.04 11.00
N LEU A 64 40.75 20.80 11.36
CA LEU A 64 39.92 19.76 10.81
C LEU A 64 38.82 20.41 9.98
N ASP A 65 38.79 20.11 8.68
CA ASP A 65 37.75 20.57 7.78
C ASP A 65 37.29 19.36 6.94
N PHE A 66 36.12 18.85 7.26
CA PHE A 66 35.56 17.67 6.59
C PHE A 66 34.81 18.02 5.31
N GLY A 67 34.63 19.35 5.03
CA GLY A 67 33.84 19.80 3.90
C GLY A 67 32.39 19.31 3.96
N THR A 68 31.80 19.06 2.80
CA THR A 68 30.44 18.50 2.70
C THR A 68 30.49 16.97 2.76
N VAL A 69 29.78 16.40 3.71
CA VAL A 69 29.60 14.96 3.95
C VAL A 69 28.19 14.58 3.54
N ALA A 70 28.07 13.72 2.52
CA ALA A 70 26.79 13.40 1.88
C ALA A 70 25.94 12.39 2.70
N SER A 71 26.56 11.64 3.61
CA SER A 71 25.91 10.72 4.55
C SER A 71 26.86 10.38 5.68
N ALA A 72 26.30 9.97 6.83
CA ALA A 72 27.08 9.62 8.00
C ALA A 72 28.11 8.51 7.70
N ARG A 73 29.35 8.75 8.13
CA ARG A 73 30.46 7.80 7.92
C ARG A 73 31.56 7.97 8.93
N THR A 74 32.47 7.00 8.98
CA THR A 74 33.70 7.06 9.76
C THR A 74 34.88 7.45 8.87
N PHE A 75 35.54 8.54 9.22
CA PHE A 75 36.85 8.93 8.70
C PHE A 75 37.90 8.24 9.57
N THR A 76 38.59 7.27 9.00
CA THR A 76 39.66 6.53 9.71
C THR A 76 40.99 7.24 9.55
N SER A 77 41.80 7.24 10.62
CA SER A 77 43.17 7.76 10.60
C SER A 77 43.24 9.23 10.11
N VAL A 78 42.37 10.12 10.62
CA VAL A 78 42.31 11.52 10.20
C VAL A 78 43.63 12.24 10.45
N PHE A 79 44.20 12.06 11.67
CA PHE A 79 45.55 12.52 12.04
C PHE A 79 46.18 11.54 13.02
N ARG A 80 47.49 11.67 13.20
CA ARG A 80 48.29 10.85 14.12
C ARG A 80 48.83 11.75 15.27
N VAL A 81 48.75 11.22 16.47
CA VAL A 81 49.40 11.78 17.67
C VAL A 81 50.59 10.91 18.02
N THR A 82 51.78 11.48 18.13
CA THR A 82 53.00 10.77 18.51
C THR A 82 53.57 11.37 19.81
N ASN A 83 53.87 10.53 20.75
CA ASN A 83 54.61 10.95 21.99
C ASN A 83 56.08 11.21 21.63
N VAL A 84 56.50 12.45 21.66
CA VAL A 84 57.88 12.87 21.37
C VAL A 84 58.70 13.08 22.63
N SER A 85 58.10 12.88 23.81
CA SER A 85 58.83 12.97 25.11
C SER A 85 59.57 11.69 25.43
N GLY A 86 60.53 11.76 26.33
CA GLY A 86 61.33 10.63 26.80
C GLY A 86 60.62 9.65 27.75
N ALA A 87 59.34 9.87 28.08
CA ALA A 87 58.56 9.09 29.02
C ALA A 87 57.15 8.77 28.49
N SER A 88 56.51 7.73 29.07
CA SER A 88 55.11 7.41 28.73
C SER A 88 54.18 8.60 29.06
N ARG A 89 53.28 8.94 28.15
CA ARG A 89 52.32 10.06 28.26
C ARG A 89 50.91 9.66 27.82
N THR A 90 49.92 10.17 28.53
CA THR A 90 48.51 9.96 28.17
C THR A 90 47.95 11.15 27.48
N ALA A 91 47.62 10.99 26.20
CA ALA A 91 46.90 11.99 25.39
C ALA A 91 45.39 11.89 25.63
N VAL A 92 44.69 13.02 25.70
CA VAL A 92 43.24 13.11 25.90
C VAL A 92 42.64 14.00 24.81
N LEU A 93 41.58 13.56 24.20
CA LEU A 93 40.78 14.28 23.19
C LEU A 93 39.45 14.71 23.79
N THR A 94 39.04 15.95 23.52
CA THR A 94 37.71 16.45 23.87
C THR A 94 37.15 17.24 22.70
N LEU A 95 35.96 16.90 22.26
CA LEU A 95 35.24 17.57 21.19
C LEU A 95 34.13 18.45 21.81
N SER A 96 33.98 19.69 21.33
CA SER A 96 32.99 20.64 21.81
C SER A 96 32.28 21.33 20.64
N ASN A 97 30.97 21.53 20.77
CA ASN A 97 30.11 22.33 19.88
C ASN A 97 30.01 21.84 18.42
N VAL A 98 30.23 20.55 18.14
CA VAL A 98 30.05 19.95 16.81
C VAL A 98 29.15 18.73 16.90
N PRO A 99 27.83 18.89 17.05
CA PRO A 99 26.89 17.77 17.18
C PRO A 99 26.80 16.89 15.91
N GLN A 100 27.28 17.38 14.76
CA GLN A 100 27.42 16.62 13.51
C GLN A 100 28.49 15.51 13.60
N ILE A 101 29.30 15.50 14.62
CA ILE A 101 30.26 14.43 14.91
C ILE A 101 29.74 13.63 16.09
N SER A 102 29.37 12.39 15.83
CA SER A 102 28.80 11.45 16.83
C SER A 102 29.87 10.81 17.71
N SER A 103 31.08 10.61 17.17
CA SER A 103 32.20 10.11 17.93
C SER A 103 33.55 10.56 17.36
N LEU A 104 34.50 10.71 18.26
CA LEU A 104 35.91 10.97 17.96
C LEU A 104 36.76 10.16 18.95
N GLY A 105 37.79 9.49 18.48
CA GLY A 105 38.63 8.69 19.37
C GLY A 105 39.89 8.11 18.69
N PHE A 106 40.78 7.59 19.50
CA PHE A 106 41.96 6.88 19.04
C PHE A 106 41.56 5.54 18.38
N GLY A 107 42.39 5.03 17.44
CA GLY A 107 42.06 3.86 16.61
C GLY A 107 41.71 2.57 17.37
N GLY A 108 42.10 2.46 18.65
CA GLY A 108 41.68 1.36 19.54
C GLY A 108 40.39 1.62 20.32
N GLY A 109 39.71 2.74 20.07
CA GLY A 109 38.52 3.22 20.77
C GLY A 109 38.84 4.09 22.00
N GLY A 110 37.91 5.03 22.28
CA GLY A 110 38.04 5.96 23.41
C GLY A 110 38.80 7.25 23.08
N THR A 111 38.58 8.25 23.95
CA THR A 111 39.13 9.62 23.82
C THR A 111 40.44 9.80 24.57
N SER A 112 40.99 8.77 25.18
CA SER A 112 42.25 8.80 25.94
C SER A 112 43.13 7.61 25.57
N ILE A 113 44.44 7.85 25.44
CA ILE A 113 45.42 6.79 25.15
C ILE A 113 46.74 7.08 25.83
N THR A 114 47.35 6.06 26.42
CA THR A 114 48.71 6.13 26.96
C THR A 114 49.70 5.69 25.91
N LEU A 115 50.62 6.53 25.51
CA LEU A 115 51.65 6.30 24.51
C LEU A 115 53.04 6.19 25.22
N ALA A 116 53.77 5.12 24.98
CA ALA A 116 55.17 5.03 25.37
C ALA A 116 55.99 6.10 24.63
N ALA A 117 57.21 6.37 25.07
CA ALA A 117 58.13 7.26 24.36
C ALA A 117 58.32 6.83 22.91
N GLY A 118 58.12 7.72 21.97
CA GLY A 118 58.18 7.50 20.52
C GLY A 118 56.95 6.77 19.90
N ALA A 119 56.02 6.27 20.73
CA ALA A 119 54.82 5.57 20.23
C ALA A 119 53.80 6.57 19.68
N SER A 120 52.96 6.12 18.76
CA SER A 120 51.90 6.92 18.11
C SER A 120 50.56 6.19 18.00
N ALA A 121 49.50 6.95 17.91
CA ALA A 121 48.15 6.46 17.60
C ALA A 121 47.45 7.39 16.63
N THR A 122 46.58 6.81 15.81
CA THR A 122 45.72 7.54 14.88
C THR A 122 44.38 7.88 15.51
N VAL A 123 43.75 8.94 15.03
CA VAL A 123 42.44 9.39 15.49
C VAL A 123 41.41 9.17 14.37
N ASN A 124 40.30 8.57 14.75
CA ASN A 124 39.13 8.38 13.89
C ASN A 124 38.03 9.37 14.28
N VAL A 125 37.20 9.75 13.30
CA VAL A 125 36.06 10.63 13.47
C VAL A 125 34.86 10.00 12.79
N THR A 126 33.74 9.87 13.50
CA THR A 126 32.47 9.38 12.93
C THR A 126 31.46 10.52 12.93
N THR A 127 30.82 10.77 11.79
CA THR A 127 29.79 11.79 11.66
C THR A 127 28.43 11.27 12.12
N SER A 128 27.47 12.16 12.29
CA SER A 128 26.16 11.86 12.86
C SER A 128 25.15 11.52 11.75
N SER A 129 24.38 10.44 11.94
CA SER A 129 23.22 10.14 11.08
C SER A 129 21.94 10.86 11.50
N THR A 130 21.95 11.56 12.65
CA THR A 130 20.74 12.19 13.21
C THR A 130 20.80 13.72 13.22
N VAL A 131 21.96 14.31 12.99
CA VAL A 131 22.19 15.76 13.03
C VAL A 131 22.84 16.20 11.72
N ALA A 132 22.13 16.99 10.93
CA ALA A 132 22.66 17.59 9.70
C ALA A 132 22.96 19.08 9.85
N GLY A 133 23.44 19.70 8.76
CA GLY A 133 23.74 21.11 8.67
C GLY A 133 25.20 21.43 8.94
N ARG A 134 25.49 22.75 8.99
CA ARG A 134 26.84 23.25 9.26
C ARG A 134 27.21 23.09 10.73
N GLY A 135 28.33 22.43 10.99
CA GLY A 135 28.97 22.31 12.29
C GLY A 135 30.29 23.04 12.35
N SER A 136 30.52 23.78 13.44
CA SER A 136 31.82 24.36 13.77
C SER A 136 32.03 24.32 15.26
N GLY A 137 33.23 23.95 15.68
CA GLY A 137 33.56 23.86 17.09
C GLY A 137 35.04 23.57 17.30
N THR A 138 35.36 22.93 18.41
CA THR A 138 36.71 22.79 18.89
C THR A 138 37.06 21.36 19.27
N LEU A 139 38.18 20.87 18.76
CA LEU A 139 38.85 19.68 19.26
C LEU A 139 39.96 20.12 20.19
N ARG A 140 39.93 19.62 21.43
CA ARG A 140 41.03 19.79 22.38
C ARG A 140 41.88 18.52 22.43
N LEU A 141 43.21 18.69 22.25
CA LEU A 141 44.19 17.69 22.59
C LEU A 141 44.92 18.13 23.86
N GLY A 142 44.88 17.33 24.91
CA GLY A 142 45.48 17.63 26.20
C GLY A 142 46.38 16.49 26.70
N LEU A 143 47.22 16.83 27.69
CA LEU A 143 48.02 15.90 28.45
C LEU A 143 47.31 15.54 29.77
N SER A 144 47.04 14.27 30.00
CA SER A 144 46.38 13.79 31.23
C SER A 144 47.21 14.21 32.46
N GLY A 145 46.53 14.61 33.53
CA GLY A 145 47.12 15.06 34.76
C GLY A 145 47.60 16.51 34.78
N LEU A 146 47.57 17.21 33.62
CA LEU A 146 47.92 18.63 33.51
C LEU A 146 46.81 19.38 32.75
N SER A 147 45.77 19.79 33.45
CA SER A 147 44.55 20.39 32.85
C SER A 147 44.79 21.69 32.06
N TRP A 148 45.90 22.33 32.30
CA TRP A 148 46.34 23.56 31.60
C TRP A 148 47.21 23.28 30.36
N MET A 149 47.66 22.01 30.17
CA MET A 149 48.51 21.59 29.05
C MET A 149 47.64 21.03 27.92
N TYR A 150 47.13 21.89 27.08
CA TYR A 150 46.29 21.52 25.93
C TYR A 150 46.46 22.48 24.76
N ARG A 151 45.93 22.07 23.62
CA ARG A 151 45.67 22.86 22.42
C ARG A 151 44.27 22.65 21.91
N ASP A 152 43.65 23.76 21.52
CA ASP A 152 42.34 23.76 20.87
C ASP A 152 42.53 23.97 19.37
N TYR A 153 41.86 23.15 18.61
CA TYR A 153 41.90 23.10 17.13
C TYR A 153 40.52 23.36 16.58
N SER A 154 40.44 24.07 15.45
CA SER A 154 39.17 24.30 14.77
C SER A 154 38.68 23.05 14.10
N VAL A 155 37.36 22.82 14.20
CA VAL A 155 36.65 21.72 13.50
C VAL A 155 35.51 22.34 12.69
N LYS A 156 35.41 21.96 11.42
CA LYS A 156 34.33 22.37 10.51
C LYS A 156 33.81 21.13 9.77
N ILE A 157 32.49 21.12 9.55
CA ILE A 157 31.80 20.09 8.78
C ILE A 157 30.49 20.65 8.24
N ASP A 158 30.11 20.26 7.03
CA ASP A 158 28.79 20.46 6.45
C ASP A 158 28.18 19.06 6.23
N GLU A 159 27.33 18.58 7.15
CA GLU A 159 26.71 17.25 7.11
C GLU A 159 25.37 17.34 6.40
N ALA A 160 25.20 16.61 5.28
CA ALA A 160 23.91 16.46 4.62
C ALA A 160 23.00 15.53 5.42
N PRO A 161 21.66 15.64 5.27
CA PRO A 161 20.75 14.67 5.87
C PRO A 161 20.98 13.26 5.31
N GLU A 162 20.59 12.25 6.07
CA GLU A 162 20.48 10.90 5.52
C GLU A 162 19.34 10.80 4.51
N ALA A 163 19.53 10.00 3.48
CA ALA A 163 18.52 9.79 2.46
C ALA A 163 17.25 9.12 3.06
N PRO A 164 16.05 9.52 2.61
CA PRO A 164 14.84 8.76 2.92
C PRO A 164 14.92 7.36 2.29
N THR A 165 14.26 6.38 2.90
CA THR A 165 14.35 4.98 2.49
C THR A 165 12.98 4.38 2.17
N ALA A 166 12.98 3.19 1.56
CA ALA A 166 11.78 2.43 1.24
C ALA A 166 10.66 3.25 0.57
N PRO A 167 10.95 4.01 -0.50
CA PRO A 167 9.89 4.68 -1.23
C PRO A 167 8.95 3.65 -1.86
N ALA A 168 7.66 3.98 -1.86
CA ALA A 168 6.61 3.20 -2.49
C ALA A 168 5.68 4.12 -3.27
N VAL A 169 5.06 3.60 -4.32
CA VAL A 169 4.07 4.31 -5.12
C VAL A 169 2.86 3.40 -5.34
N VAL A 170 1.66 3.93 -5.18
CA VAL A 170 0.38 3.22 -5.34
C VAL A 170 -0.49 3.97 -6.33
N GLN A 171 -1.00 3.24 -7.32
CA GLN A 171 -2.02 3.75 -8.26
C GLN A 171 -3.32 4.05 -7.52
N LYS A 172 -4.00 5.12 -7.94
CA LYS A 172 -5.28 5.56 -7.43
C LYS A 172 -6.18 6.00 -8.59
N PRO A 173 -7.49 6.08 -8.37
CA PRO A 173 -8.43 6.51 -9.42
C PRO A 173 -8.06 7.84 -10.07
N ALA A 174 -8.48 8.00 -11.31
CA ALA A 174 -8.21 9.17 -12.13
C ALA A 174 -6.72 9.43 -12.41
N GLY A 175 -5.92 8.37 -12.44
CA GLY A 175 -4.49 8.43 -12.77
C GLY A 175 -3.60 8.92 -11.64
N ARG A 176 -4.13 9.25 -10.46
CA ARG A 176 -3.35 9.73 -9.32
C ARG A 176 -2.34 8.67 -8.86
N LEU A 177 -1.14 9.11 -8.52
CA LEU A 177 -0.09 8.26 -7.95
C LEU A 177 0.26 8.76 -6.55
N ASP A 178 -0.04 7.93 -5.53
CA ASP A 178 0.24 8.24 -4.14
C ASP A 178 1.59 7.63 -3.73
N LEU A 179 2.51 8.49 -3.30
CA LEU A 179 3.83 8.12 -2.83
C LEU A 179 3.88 8.08 -1.30
N SER A 180 4.70 7.19 -0.78
CA SER A 180 5.08 7.14 0.64
C SER A 180 6.53 6.70 0.77
N TRP A 181 7.19 7.08 1.87
CA TRP A 181 8.57 6.69 2.16
C TRP A 181 8.82 6.63 3.66
N THR A 182 9.91 5.98 4.04
CA THR A 182 10.41 6.02 5.42
C THR A 182 11.24 7.29 5.61
N ALA A 183 10.96 8.00 6.67
CA ALA A 183 11.64 9.24 7.00
C ALA A 183 13.16 9.06 7.08
N SER A 184 13.91 10.12 6.75
CA SER A 184 15.33 10.23 7.08
C SER A 184 15.56 9.96 8.56
N THR A 185 16.68 9.33 8.92
CA THR A 185 17.10 9.21 10.31
C THR A 185 17.60 10.53 10.91
N THR A 186 17.87 11.52 10.07
CA THR A 186 18.19 12.88 10.49
C THR A 186 16.96 13.55 11.10
N VAL A 187 17.05 13.99 12.34
CA VAL A 187 15.95 14.66 13.06
C VAL A 187 16.26 16.11 13.39
N THR A 188 17.54 16.47 13.50
CA THR A 188 17.99 17.84 13.81
C THR A 188 18.38 18.57 12.53
N ASN A 189 17.85 19.78 12.35
CA ASN A 189 18.04 20.63 11.17
C ASN A 189 17.47 20.05 9.86
N LEU A 190 16.52 19.14 9.93
CA LEU A 190 15.78 18.68 8.76
C LEU A 190 14.69 19.70 8.40
N ALA A 191 14.69 20.19 7.16
CA ALA A 191 13.60 21.02 6.62
C ALA A 191 12.43 20.19 6.12
N GLY A 192 12.70 19.01 5.56
CA GLY A 192 11.72 18.16 4.95
C GLY A 192 12.26 17.44 3.71
N TYR A 193 11.36 17.16 2.77
CA TYR A 193 11.64 16.32 1.60
C TYR A 193 11.25 17.00 0.31
N ASP A 194 12.04 16.77 -0.73
CA ASP A 194 11.69 17.10 -2.10
C ASP A 194 11.41 15.81 -2.88
N VAL A 195 10.31 15.83 -3.66
CA VAL A 195 9.89 14.74 -4.51
C VAL A 195 10.18 15.08 -5.96
N TYR A 196 10.80 14.16 -6.67
CA TYR A 196 11.15 14.32 -8.08
C TYR A 196 10.48 13.25 -8.92
N ARG A 197 10.08 13.61 -10.13
CA ARG A 197 9.43 12.75 -11.11
C ARG A 197 10.16 12.78 -12.45
N SER A 198 10.20 11.62 -13.11
CA SER A 198 10.61 11.46 -14.50
C SER A 198 9.62 10.60 -15.26
N ASN A 199 9.41 10.86 -16.53
CA ASN A 199 8.69 10.01 -17.48
C ASN A 199 9.62 9.44 -18.58
N GLY A 200 10.85 9.13 -18.20
CA GLY A 200 11.90 8.62 -19.09
C GLY A 200 12.99 9.64 -19.41
N GLY A 201 12.84 10.91 -19.04
CA GLY A 201 13.82 11.97 -19.18
C GLY A 201 14.51 12.33 -17.84
N ALA A 202 14.95 13.59 -17.72
CA ALA A 202 15.50 14.11 -16.47
C ALA A 202 14.43 14.19 -15.38
N PHE A 203 14.86 13.98 -14.13
CA PHE A 203 13.98 14.17 -12.98
C PHE A 203 13.66 15.66 -12.76
N THR A 204 12.39 15.97 -12.54
CA THR A 204 11.91 17.31 -12.23
C THR A 204 11.26 17.34 -10.86
N LYS A 205 11.55 18.37 -10.07
CA LYS A 205 10.97 18.58 -8.75
C LYS A 205 9.46 18.88 -8.86
N LEU A 206 8.66 18.25 -8.01
CA LEU A 206 7.19 18.40 -8.00
C LEU A 206 6.69 19.40 -6.94
N ASN A 207 7.27 19.40 -5.74
CA ASN A 207 6.82 20.26 -4.65
C ASN A 207 7.64 21.57 -4.59
N PRO A 208 6.99 22.75 -4.54
CA PRO A 208 7.71 24.05 -4.51
C PRO A 208 8.44 24.28 -3.20
N THR A 209 7.92 23.76 -2.09
CA THR A 209 8.52 23.85 -0.73
C THR A 209 8.71 22.45 -0.17
N PRO A 210 9.74 22.22 0.68
CA PRO A 210 9.98 20.93 1.30
C PRO A 210 8.75 20.40 2.07
N LEU A 211 8.46 19.13 1.92
CA LEU A 211 7.36 18.44 2.62
C LEU A 211 7.82 18.03 4.01
N THR A 212 7.01 18.30 5.01
CA THR A 212 7.30 17.88 6.40
C THR A 212 6.81 16.45 6.71
N GLY A 213 5.91 15.91 5.88
CA GLY A 213 5.41 14.55 5.96
C GLY A 213 6.16 13.60 5.03
N THR A 214 5.80 12.32 5.10
CA THR A 214 6.41 11.22 4.32
C THR A 214 5.47 10.65 3.25
N THR A 215 4.56 11.49 2.74
CA THR A 215 3.62 11.15 1.68
C THR A 215 3.48 12.30 0.69
N TYR A 216 3.18 11.95 -0.56
CA TYR A 216 2.88 12.91 -1.61
C TYR A 216 1.90 12.32 -2.61
N SER A 217 0.92 13.10 -3.07
CA SER A 217 -0.02 12.68 -4.10
C SER A 217 0.25 13.43 -5.39
N ASP A 218 0.69 12.72 -6.43
CA ASP A 218 0.84 13.28 -7.77
C ASP A 218 -0.48 13.15 -8.54
N THR A 219 -1.11 14.29 -8.77
CA THR A 219 -2.37 14.41 -9.53
C THR A 219 -2.16 14.98 -10.93
N SER A 220 -0.90 15.24 -11.33
CA SER A 220 -0.54 15.84 -12.61
C SER A 220 -0.02 14.81 -13.62
N THR A 221 -0.45 13.59 -13.50
CA THR A 221 -0.08 12.45 -14.35
C THR A 221 -0.95 12.39 -15.61
N VAL A 222 -0.48 11.66 -16.61
CA VAL A 222 -1.19 11.36 -17.85
C VAL A 222 -1.45 9.87 -17.91
N ASP A 223 -2.67 9.48 -18.23
CA ASP A 223 -3.12 8.10 -18.35
C ASP A 223 -2.20 7.27 -19.26
N GLY A 224 -1.92 6.03 -18.85
CA GLY A 224 -1.04 5.11 -19.57
C GLY A 224 0.44 5.47 -19.53
N THR A 225 0.83 6.58 -18.88
CA THR A 225 2.23 7.02 -18.80
C THR A 225 2.91 6.44 -17.56
N SER A 226 4.10 5.85 -17.76
CA SER A 226 4.94 5.36 -16.66
C SER A 226 5.79 6.48 -16.09
N TYR A 227 5.78 6.64 -14.77
CA TYR A 227 6.53 7.63 -14.03
C TYR A 227 7.45 6.97 -13.02
N SER A 228 8.66 7.50 -12.93
CA SER A 228 9.65 7.15 -11.91
C SER A 228 9.78 8.28 -10.91
N TYR A 229 9.92 7.94 -9.62
CA TYR A 229 10.02 8.90 -8.52
C TYR A 229 11.23 8.62 -7.66
N LYS A 230 11.85 9.68 -7.15
CA LYS A 230 12.87 9.66 -6.09
C LYS A 230 12.62 10.80 -5.11
N ILE A 231 13.14 10.68 -3.91
CA ILE A 231 12.94 11.62 -2.81
C ILE A 231 14.30 11.98 -2.20
N ASP A 232 14.51 13.25 -1.92
CA ASP A 232 15.65 13.77 -1.19
C ASP A 232 15.20 14.36 0.15
N ALA A 233 16.10 14.39 1.13
CA ALA A 233 15.95 15.13 2.37
C ALA A 233 16.80 16.40 2.35
N LEU A 234 16.34 17.50 2.94
CA LEU A 234 16.99 18.80 2.92
C LEU A 234 17.19 19.36 4.33
N THR A 235 18.30 20.10 4.52
CA THR A 235 18.53 20.87 5.76
C THR A 235 17.69 22.13 5.82
N SER A 236 17.40 22.60 7.05
CA SER A 236 16.72 23.87 7.36
C SER A 236 17.70 25.02 7.56
N GLY A 237 18.82 25.08 6.96
CA GLY A 237 19.82 26.08 7.26
C GLY A 237 20.58 26.61 6.04
N THR A 238 21.62 27.39 6.32
CA THR A 238 22.58 27.87 5.32
C THR A 238 23.94 27.25 5.60
N PRO A 239 24.55 26.50 4.68
CA PRO A 239 24.06 26.18 3.33
C PRO A 239 22.87 25.23 3.34
N LEU A 240 22.03 25.28 2.31
CA LEU A 240 21.06 24.24 2.03
C LEU A 240 21.84 23.00 1.55
N LEU A 241 21.73 21.90 2.30
CA LEU A 241 22.36 20.64 1.96
C LEU A 241 21.27 19.63 1.62
N THR A 242 21.52 18.82 0.60
CA THR A 242 20.61 17.80 0.10
C THR A 242 21.24 16.43 0.33
N SER A 243 20.43 15.48 0.78
CA SER A 243 20.84 14.07 0.93
C SER A 243 21.20 13.43 -0.42
N LEU A 244 21.73 12.23 -0.37
CA LEU A 244 21.66 11.33 -1.51
C LEU A 244 20.19 11.03 -1.87
N ASP A 245 19.96 10.69 -3.12
CA ASP A 245 18.65 10.25 -3.60
C ASP A 245 18.18 8.98 -2.86
N SER A 246 16.89 8.84 -2.62
CA SER A 246 16.31 7.54 -2.31
C SER A 246 16.48 6.56 -3.49
N SER A 247 16.18 5.29 -3.27
CA SER A 247 15.93 4.38 -4.40
C SER A 247 14.77 4.91 -5.24
N THR A 248 14.77 4.56 -6.54
CA THR A 248 13.72 4.95 -7.47
C THR A 248 12.57 3.94 -7.43
N VAL A 249 11.32 4.44 -7.43
CA VAL A 249 10.10 3.63 -7.61
C VAL A 249 9.37 4.07 -8.86
N THR A 250 8.67 3.13 -9.50
CA THR A 250 8.00 3.37 -10.78
C THR A 250 6.57 2.84 -10.74
N ALA A 251 5.63 3.61 -11.31
CA ALA A 251 4.26 3.19 -11.54
C ALA A 251 3.72 3.83 -12.81
N THR A 252 2.75 3.16 -13.44
CA THR A 252 2.01 3.71 -14.59
C THR A 252 0.73 4.35 -14.07
N ALA A 253 0.45 5.57 -14.49
CA ALA A 253 -0.81 6.24 -14.18
C ALA A 253 -1.96 5.53 -14.92
N ASP A 254 -3.08 5.29 -14.23
CA ASP A 254 -4.25 4.63 -14.79
C ASP A 254 -5.51 5.41 -14.39
N ALA A 255 -6.09 6.08 -15.39
CA ALA A 255 -7.35 6.83 -15.27
C ALA A 255 -8.48 6.15 -16.05
N THR A 256 -8.21 5.05 -16.75
CA THR A 256 -9.16 4.38 -17.62
C THR A 256 -10.02 3.40 -16.82
N ALA A 257 -11.29 3.74 -16.64
CA ALA A 257 -12.24 2.86 -15.97
C ALA A 257 -12.57 1.63 -16.84
N PRO A 258 -12.59 0.41 -16.30
CA PRO A 258 -12.98 -0.79 -17.02
C PRO A 258 -14.48 -0.79 -17.31
N THR A 259 -14.92 -1.53 -18.34
CA THR A 259 -16.34 -1.53 -18.76
C THR A 259 -16.93 -2.94 -18.65
N VAL A 260 -18.27 -3.01 -18.48
CA VAL A 260 -19.08 -4.22 -18.60
C VAL A 260 -19.87 -4.13 -19.89
N THR A 261 -19.70 -5.09 -20.81
CA THR A 261 -20.38 -5.11 -22.10
C THR A 261 -21.84 -5.55 -21.97
N SER A 262 -22.11 -6.59 -21.17
CA SER A 262 -23.47 -7.08 -20.92
C SER A 262 -23.61 -7.74 -19.57
N VAL A 263 -24.83 -7.76 -19.07
CA VAL A 263 -25.25 -8.49 -17.89
C VAL A 263 -26.58 -9.18 -18.17
N ALA A 264 -26.74 -10.44 -17.76
CA ALA A 264 -27.96 -11.19 -17.95
C ALA A 264 -28.19 -12.20 -16.81
N LEU A 265 -29.46 -12.61 -16.62
CA LEU A 265 -29.82 -13.72 -15.76
C LEU A 265 -29.36 -15.02 -16.41
N ALA A 266 -28.57 -15.85 -15.69
CA ALA A 266 -28.00 -17.08 -16.26
C ALA A 266 -28.81 -18.34 -15.97
N ASN A 267 -29.51 -18.38 -14.83
CA ASN A 267 -30.34 -19.52 -14.41
C ASN A 267 -31.80 -19.11 -14.15
N GLY A 268 -32.35 -18.26 -15.00
CA GLY A 268 -33.73 -17.80 -14.91
C GLY A 268 -34.74 -18.93 -15.14
N GLY A 269 -35.97 -18.69 -14.72
CA GLY A 269 -37.16 -19.51 -15.06
C GLY A 269 -37.85 -18.99 -16.31
N GLY A 270 -38.82 -19.77 -16.79
CA GLY A 270 -39.64 -19.43 -17.95
C GLY A 270 -38.88 -19.43 -19.28
N ALA A 271 -39.53 -18.95 -20.33
CA ALA A 271 -38.90 -18.86 -21.63
C ALA A 271 -37.80 -17.76 -21.66
N GLY A 272 -36.62 -18.12 -22.17
CA GLY A 272 -35.51 -17.20 -22.33
C GLY A 272 -34.80 -16.83 -21.02
N ASN A 273 -35.00 -17.58 -19.94
CA ASN A 273 -34.45 -17.25 -18.60
C ASN A 273 -34.81 -15.85 -18.09
N ALA A 274 -36.02 -15.39 -18.40
CA ALA A 274 -36.41 -13.99 -18.13
C ALA A 274 -36.93 -13.75 -16.70
N TYR A 275 -37.14 -14.81 -15.92
CA TYR A 275 -37.80 -14.74 -14.62
C TYR A 275 -36.94 -15.26 -13.46
N VAL A 276 -37.09 -14.59 -12.34
CA VAL A 276 -36.71 -15.12 -11.01
C VAL A 276 -37.97 -15.76 -10.42
N ASN A 277 -37.99 -17.09 -10.26
CA ASN A 277 -39.16 -17.82 -9.80
C ASN A 277 -38.93 -18.49 -8.43
N ALA A 278 -39.94 -19.21 -7.90
CA ALA A 278 -39.86 -19.87 -6.60
C ALA A 278 -38.69 -20.89 -6.51
N ALA A 279 -38.33 -21.55 -7.62
CA ALA A 279 -37.29 -22.57 -7.62
C ALA A 279 -35.87 -22.03 -7.61
N ASN A 280 -35.64 -20.80 -8.16
CA ASN A 280 -34.30 -20.25 -8.32
C ASN A 280 -34.03 -19.02 -7.40
N THR A 281 -35.07 -18.39 -6.80
CA THR A 281 -34.95 -17.12 -6.04
C THR A 281 -33.91 -17.15 -4.93
N SER A 282 -33.59 -18.30 -4.34
CA SER A 282 -32.58 -18.44 -3.26
C SER A 282 -31.15 -18.58 -3.78
N SER A 283 -30.93 -18.83 -5.08
CA SER A 283 -29.60 -19.06 -5.66
C SER A 283 -29.57 -18.65 -7.14
N ILE A 284 -29.65 -17.35 -7.36
CA ILE A 284 -29.57 -16.78 -8.70
C ILE A 284 -28.12 -16.74 -9.18
N SER A 285 -27.98 -16.98 -10.47
CA SER A 285 -26.73 -16.82 -11.21
C SER A 285 -26.87 -15.73 -12.27
N VAL A 286 -25.87 -14.87 -12.35
CA VAL A 286 -25.81 -13.75 -13.30
C VAL A 286 -24.59 -13.89 -14.18
N SER A 287 -24.76 -13.88 -15.48
CA SER A 287 -23.66 -13.83 -16.44
C SER A 287 -23.26 -12.38 -16.70
N VAL A 288 -21.96 -12.12 -16.70
CA VAL A 288 -21.36 -10.82 -16.98
C VAL A 288 -20.35 -11.00 -18.10
N THR A 289 -20.41 -10.14 -19.10
CA THR A 289 -19.44 -10.14 -20.21
C THR A 289 -18.57 -8.90 -20.14
N LEU A 290 -17.26 -9.12 -20.18
CA LEU A 290 -16.23 -8.09 -20.22
C LEU A 290 -15.63 -8.00 -21.62
N PRO A 291 -15.24 -6.81 -22.10
CA PRO A 291 -14.64 -6.62 -23.42
C PRO A 291 -13.22 -7.18 -23.49
N ALA A 292 -12.68 -7.27 -24.70
CA ALA A 292 -11.26 -7.52 -24.91
C ALA A 292 -10.41 -6.46 -24.20
N GLY A 293 -9.33 -6.89 -23.55
CA GLY A 293 -8.45 -6.01 -22.79
C GLY A 293 -8.75 -5.92 -21.29
N SER A 294 -9.87 -6.48 -20.80
CA SER A 294 -10.15 -6.59 -19.37
C SER A 294 -9.10 -7.45 -18.67
N LEU A 295 -8.68 -7.04 -17.47
CA LEU A 295 -7.62 -7.69 -16.70
C LEU A 295 -8.20 -8.67 -15.67
N THR A 296 -7.45 -9.70 -15.37
CA THR A 296 -7.81 -10.66 -14.31
C THR A 296 -7.80 -10.07 -12.91
N THR A 297 -7.16 -8.90 -12.75
CA THR A 297 -7.13 -8.13 -11.50
C THR A 297 -8.35 -7.26 -11.29
N ASP A 298 -9.17 -7.03 -12.33
CA ASP A 298 -10.39 -6.26 -12.21
C ASP A 298 -11.41 -7.01 -11.34
N SER A 299 -12.22 -6.27 -10.61
CA SER A 299 -13.34 -6.81 -9.85
C SER A 299 -14.67 -6.41 -10.48
N VAL A 300 -15.70 -7.24 -10.31
CA VAL A 300 -17.06 -6.95 -10.79
C VAL A 300 -18.04 -6.99 -9.63
N SER A 301 -18.81 -5.90 -9.48
CA SER A 301 -19.93 -5.84 -8.54
C SER A 301 -21.24 -5.97 -9.30
N VAL A 302 -22.04 -6.96 -8.90
CA VAL A 302 -23.42 -7.16 -9.37
C VAL A 302 -24.40 -6.76 -8.28
N THR A 303 -25.35 -5.91 -8.63
CA THR A 303 -26.43 -5.48 -7.75
C THR A 303 -27.77 -5.84 -8.38
N VAL A 304 -28.65 -6.50 -7.64
CA VAL A 304 -30.04 -6.74 -8.02
C VAL A 304 -30.96 -5.95 -7.09
N SER A 305 -31.81 -5.11 -7.66
CA SER A 305 -32.66 -4.18 -6.92
C SER A 305 -34.10 -4.15 -7.42
N ASN A 306 -35.08 -3.99 -6.51
CA ASN A 306 -36.47 -3.65 -6.82
C ASN A 306 -36.78 -2.16 -6.68
N GLY A 307 -35.75 -1.32 -6.59
CA GLY A 307 -35.85 0.14 -6.38
C GLY A 307 -35.82 0.55 -4.91
N SER A 308 -36.33 -0.25 -3.98
CA SER A 308 -36.32 0.04 -2.53
C SER A 308 -35.28 -0.76 -1.76
N ASN A 309 -35.10 -2.03 -2.14
CA ASN A 309 -34.12 -2.95 -1.54
C ASN A 309 -33.20 -3.50 -2.61
N SER A 310 -32.01 -3.92 -2.20
CA SER A 310 -31.03 -4.51 -3.11
C SER A 310 -30.22 -5.62 -2.47
N VAL A 311 -29.74 -6.53 -3.31
CA VAL A 311 -28.72 -7.54 -2.99
C VAL A 311 -27.51 -7.26 -3.86
N MET A 312 -26.32 -7.17 -3.25
CA MET A 312 -25.08 -6.92 -3.95
C MET A 312 -24.05 -8.03 -3.67
N VAL A 313 -23.36 -8.47 -4.70
CA VAL A 313 -22.22 -9.37 -4.62
C VAL A 313 -21.07 -8.79 -5.41
N THR A 314 -19.88 -8.77 -4.83
CA THR A 314 -18.64 -8.40 -5.53
C THR A 314 -17.81 -9.65 -5.76
N HIS A 315 -17.45 -9.88 -7.00
CA HIS A 315 -16.52 -10.92 -7.42
C HIS A 315 -15.13 -10.28 -7.57
N ALA A 316 -14.20 -10.64 -6.69
CA ALA A 316 -12.84 -10.15 -6.71
C ALA A 316 -12.02 -10.94 -7.74
N GLY A 317 -11.40 -10.21 -8.67
CA GLY A 317 -10.72 -10.77 -9.82
C GLY A 317 -11.72 -11.27 -10.86
N THR A 318 -11.34 -11.21 -12.11
CA THR A 318 -12.15 -11.71 -13.24
C THR A 318 -11.35 -12.75 -14.00
N ASN A 319 -12.01 -13.44 -14.96
CA ASN A 319 -11.31 -14.30 -15.90
C ASN A 319 -10.65 -13.52 -17.05
N GLY A 320 -10.56 -12.18 -16.93
CA GLY A 320 -10.18 -11.29 -18.01
C GLY A 320 -11.34 -11.08 -18.99
N ALA A 321 -11.04 -10.92 -20.27
CA ALA A 321 -12.06 -10.75 -21.32
C ALA A 321 -12.96 -11.97 -21.46
N GLY A 322 -14.23 -11.75 -21.82
CA GLY A 322 -15.22 -12.79 -22.07
C GLY A 322 -16.33 -12.85 -21.03
N THR A 323 -17.14 -13.91 -21.09
CA THR A 323 -18.29 -14.10 -20.22
C THR A 323 -17.96 -15.03 -19.07
N PHE A 324 -18.33 -14.66 -17.87
CA PHE A 324 -18.26 -15.48 -16.65
C PHE A 324 -19.56 -15.37 -15.84
N THR A 325 -19.79 -16.31 -14.93
CA THR A 325 -21.01 -16.36 -14.14
C THR A 325 -20.73 -16.13 -12.67
N ILE A 326 -21.47 -15.21 -12.08
CA ILE A 326 -21.50 -14.97 -10.63
C ILE A 326 -22.71 -15.72 -10.08
N THR A 327 -22.51 -16.58 -9.09
CA THR A 327 -23.52 -17.50 -8.55
C THR A 327 -23.86 -17.15 -7.09
N GLY A 328 -24.97 -17.70 -6.61
CA GLY A 328 -25.33 -17.65 -5.18
C GLY A 328 -25.98 -16.36 -4.71
N LEU A 329 -26.54 -15.54 -5.61
CA LEU A 329 -27.32 -14.36 -5.19
C LEU A 329 -28.66 -14.83 -4.62
N ASN A 330 -28.92 -14.56 -3.35
CA ASN A 330 -30.20 -14.86 -2.72
C ASN A 330 -31.13 -13.65 -2.79
N LEU A 331 -32.17 -13.76 -3.62
CA LEU A 331 -33.18 -12.72 -3.86
C LEU A 331 -34.48 -12.96 -3.10
N ALA A 332 -34.54 -13.92 -2.17
CA ALA A 332 -35.77 -14.24 -1.43
C ALA A 332 -36.33 -13.04 -0.64
N GLY A 333 -35.45 -12.12 -0.19
CA GLY A 333 -35.84 -10.92 0.52
C GLY A 333 -36.38 -9.77 -0.35
N LEU A 334 -36.28 -9.88 -1.69
CA LEU A 334 -36.88 -8.91 -2.61
C LEU A 334 -38.31 -9.32 -2.94
N GLY A 335 -39.25 -8.37 -2.93
CA GLY A 335 -40.62 -8.61 -3.34
C GLY A 335 -40.76 -8.99 -4.82
N ASP A 336 -41.86 -9.66 -5.19
CA ASP A 336 -42.19 -9.97 -6.58
C ASP A 336 -42.48 -8.67 -7.36
N GLY A 337 -42.20 -8.71 -8.67
CA GLY A 337 -42.30 -7.58 -9.60
C GLY A 337 -41.02 -7.35 -10.38
N THR A 338 -40.86 -6.16 -10.93
CA THR A 338 -39.68 -5.81 -11.75
C THR A 338 -38.42 -5.67 -10.89
N LEU A 339 -37.37 -6.40 -11.25
CA LEU A 339 -36.02 -6.26 -10.72
C LEU A 339 -35.07 -5.70 -11.79
N THR A 340 -34.11 -4.92 -11.37
CA THR A 340 -32.99 -4.47 -12.19
C THR A 340 -31.72 -5.17 -11.74
N ILE A 341 -31.08 -5.92 -12.63
CA ILE A 341 -29.76 -6.48 -12.47
C ILE A 341 -28.77 -5.49 -13.06
N SER A 342 -27.82 -5.02 -12.25
CA SER A 342 -26.81 -4.03 -12.64
C SER A 342 -25.43 -4.58 -12.38
N ALA A 343 -24.47 -4.36 -13.27
CA ALA A 343 -23.09 -4.73 -13.11
C ALA A 343 -22.16 -3.58 -13.45
N ARG A 344 -21.07 -3.46 -12.69
CA ARG A 344 -19.96 -2.54 -12.96
C ARG A 344 -18.64 -3.19 -12.62
N SER A 345 -17.59 -2.83 -13.36
CA SER A 345 -16.23 -3.30 -13.09
C SER A 345 -15.41 -2.22 -12.39
N THR A 346 -14.44 -2.61 -11.61
CA THR A 346 -13.46 -1.75 -10.94
C THR A 346 -12.08 -2.36 -11.13
N ASP A 347 -11.11 -1.56 -11.60
CA ASP A 347 -9.73 -2.00 -11.80
C ASP A 347 -8.89 -1.97 -10.50
N LEU A 348 -7.61 -2.32 -10.63
CA LEU A 348 -6.65 -2.31 -9.51
C LEU A 348 -6.35 -0.88 -9.00
N ALA A 349 -6.41 0.13 -9.88
CA ALA A 349 -6.24 1.55 -9.51
C ALA A 349 -7.45 2.10 -8.74
N GLY A 350 -8.59 1.40 -8.82
CA GLY A 350 -9.86 1.78 -8.22
C GLY A 350 -10.74 2.62 -9.13
N ASN A 351 -10.45 2.71 -10.47
CA ASN A 351 -11.37 3.34 -11.41
C ASN A 351 -12.62 2.49 -11.54
N VAL A 352 -13.78 3.11 -11.40
CA VAL A 352 -15.09 2.44 -11.45
C VAL A 352 -15.75 2.70 -12.78
N GLY A 353 -16.04 1.65 -13.51
CA GLY A 353 -16.72 1.71 -14.80
C GLY A 353 -18.19 2.10 -14.74
N ALA A 354 -18.72 2.45 -15.88
CA ALA A 354 -20.15 2.69 -16.04
C ALA A 354 -20.97 1.46 -15.70
N THR A 355 -22.18 1.68 -15.19
CA THR A 355 -23.11 0.58 -14.87
C THR A 355 -23.82 0.11 -16.12
N THR A 356 -23.78 -1.19 -16.39
CA THR A 356 -24.59 -1.89 -17.38
C THR A 356 -25.72 -2.62 -16.66
N SER A 357 -26.95 -2.53 -17.17
CA SER A 357 -28.11 -3.12 -16.47
C SER A 357 -29.11 -3.79 -17.43
N VAL A 358 -29.89 -4.73 -16.87
CA VAL A 358 -31.00 -5.43 -17.53
C VAL A 358 -32.16 -5.54 -16.54
N GLY A 359 -33.39 -5.40 -17.06
CA GLY A 359 -34.62 -5.68 -16.31
C GLY A 359 -34.99 -7.15 -16.38
N VAL A 360 -35.43 -7.73 -15.25
CA VAL A 360 -36.03 -9.08 -15.17
C VAL A 360 -37.27 -9.00 -14.28
N THR A 361 -38.14 -10.03 -14.40
CA THR A 361 -39.33 -10.10 -13.52
C THR A 361 -39.12 -11.15 -12.45
N LYS A 362 -39.39 -10.82 -11.20
CA LYS A 362 -39.51 -11.80 -10.13
C LYS A 362 -40.98 -12.14 -9.94
N ASP A 363 -41.27 -13.42 -10.01
CA ASP A 363 -42.58 -14.00 -9.76
C ASP A 363 -42.41 -15.37 -9.09
N THR A 364 -42.74 -15.45 -7.82
CA THR A 364 -42.62 -16.66 -7.00
C THR A 364 -43.98 -17.28 -6.66
N VAL A 365 -45.05 -16.72 -7.20
CA VAL A 365 -46.42 -17.18 -6.91
C VAL A 365 -46.83 -18.20 -7.95
N ALA A 366 -47.03 -19.43 -7.54
CA ALA A 366 -47.55 -20.49 -8.41
C ALA A 366 -49.02 -20.22 -8.76
N PRO A 367 -49.46 -20.59 -9.99
CA PRO A 367 -50.87 -20.51 -10.34
C PRO A 367 -51.73 -21.42 -9.44
N GLY A 368 -52.98 -21.11 -9.33
CA GLY A 368 -53.95 -21.98 -8.63
C GLY A 368 -54.06 -23.37 -9.32
N ALA A 369 -54.39 -24.39 -8.53
CA ALA A 369 -54.63 -25.71 -9.07
C ALA A 369 -55.73 -25.66 -10.16
N PRO A 370 -55.52 -26.22 -11.37
CA PRO A 370 -56.52 -26.19 -12.43
C PRO A 370 -57.76 -26.99 -12.04
N THR A 371 -58.94 -26.58 -12.50
CA THR A 371 -60.11 -27.48 -12.50
C THR A 371 -59.93 -28.48 -13.66
N ALA A 372 -60.50 -29.68 -13.50
CA ALA A 372 -60.43 -30.69 -14.55
C ALA A 372 -61.71 -31.51 -14.61
N ASN A 373 -62.21 -31.71 -15.82
CA ASN A 373 -63.35 -32.56 -16.15
C ASN A 373 -62.97 -33.54 -17.27
N TYR A 374 -63.48 -34.72 -17.24
CA TYR A 374 -63.30 -35.73 -18.26
C TYR A 374 -64.57 -35.94 -19.05
N THR A 375 -64.43 -36.00 -20.35
CA THR A 375 -65.51 -36.40 -21.25
C THR A 375 -65.08 -37.69 -21.96
N ASP A 376 -65.80 -38.79 -21.69
CA ASP A 376 -65.63 -40.08 -22.30
C ASP A 376 -66.39 -40.07 -23.65
N ASN A 377 -65.64 -40.17 -24.73
CA ASN A 377 -66.15 -40.20 -26.10
C ASN A 377 -66.29 -41.64 -26.58
N ASN A 378 -67.26 -41.92 -27.52
CA ASN A 378 -67.47 -43.23 -28.04
C ASN A 378 -66.26 -43.78 -28.79
N ASN A 379 -66.15 -45.12 -28.82
CA ASN A 379 -65.12 -45.96 -29.46
C ASN A 379 -64.43 -45.33 -30.69
N ASN A 380 -63.10 -45.35 -30.67
CA ASN A 380 -62.20 -44.80 -31.67
C ASN A 380 -62.12 -43.24 -31.78
N THR A 381 -62.72 -42.50 -30.91
CA THR A 381 -62.50 -41.07 -30.78
C THR A 381 -61.70 -40.81 -29.53
N ALA A 382 -60.78 -39.76 -29.58
CA ALA A 382 -60.02 -39.35 -28.41
C ALA A 382 -60.95 -38.80 -27.32
N ASP A 383 -60.71 -39.18 -26.10
CA ASP A 383 -61.36 -38.57 -24.93
C ASP A 383 -60.87 -37.15 -24.71
N VAL A 384 -61.63 -36.44 -23.94
CA VAL A 384 -61.31 -35.01 -23.72
C VAL A 384 -61.14 -34.72 -22.23
N VAL A 385 -60.03 -34.10 -21.88
CA VAL A 385 -59.85 -33.41 -20.59
C VAL A 385 -59.98 -31.93 -20.81
N SER A 386 -60.86 -31.30 -20.06
CA SER A 386 -61.15 -29.86 -20.13
C SER A 386 -61.28 -29.22 -18.74
N GLY A 387 -61.06 -27.94 -18.64
CA GLY A 387 -61.18 -27.25 -17.37
C GLY A 387 -60.80 -25.77 -17.45
N THR A 388 -60.53 -25.22 -16.26
CA THR A 388 -60.06 -23.83 -16.11
C THR A 388 -58.78 -23.80 -15.31
N ALA A 389 -57.91 -22.84 -15.64
CA ALA A 389 -56.66 -22.54 -14.95
C ALA A 389 -56.39 -21.02 -15.02
N GLU A 390 -55.24 -20.59 -14.62
CA GLU A 390 -54.79 -19.22 -14.85
C GLU A 390 -54.70 -18.96 -16.38
N ALA A 391 -55.09 -17.73 -16.76
CA ALA A 391 -55.06 -17.34 -18.18
C ALA A 391 -53.65 -17.47 -18.76
N ASN A 392 -53.54 -18.05 -19.92
CA ASN A 392 -52.30 -18.33 -20.65
C ASN A 392 -51.32 -19.30 -19.93
N ALA A 393 -51.71 -19.96 -18.83
CA ALA A 393 -50.88 -20.96 -18.17
C ALA A 393 -50.62 -22.16 -19.05
N SER A 394 -49.42 -22.71 -18.99
CA SER A 394 -49.07 -24.00 -19.63
C SER A 394 -49.69 -25.13 -18.81
N ILE A 395 -50.50 -25.98 -19.45
CA ILE A 395 -51.21 -27.07 -18.79
C ILE A 395 -50.55 -28.38 -19.15
N SER A 396 -50.24 -29.20 -18.15
CA SER A 396 -49.78 -30.57 -18.29
C SER A 396 -50.86 -31.54 -17.81
N VAL A 397 -51.44 -32.28 -18.72
CA VAL A 397 -52.34 -33.39 -18.42
C VAL A 397 -51.56 -34.69 -18.55
N THR A 398 -51.39 -35.42 -17.45
CA THR A 398 -50.58 -36.64 -17.46
C THR A 398 -51.42 -37.84 -17.04
N LYS A 399 -51.55 -38.85 -17.93
CA LYS A 399 -52.12 -40.14 -17.59
C LYS A 399 -51.14 -40.88 -16.69
N THR A 400 -51.57 -41.26 -15.51
CA THR A 400 -50.75 -41.98 -14.54
C THR A 400 -51.17 -43.46 -14.38
N SER A 401 -52.41 -43.81 -14.73
CA SER A 401 -52.93 -45.17 -14.72
C SER A 401 -53.98 -45.33 -15.80
N PRO A 402 -54.12 -46.52 -16.47
CA PRO A 402 -53.13 -47.61 -16.45
C PRO A 402 -51.88 -47.23 -17.26
N ALA A 403 -50.81 -48.00 -17.06
CA ALA A 403 -49.62 -47.90 -17.88
C ALA A 403 -49.89 -48.15 -19.36
N PRO A 404 -49.12 -47.55 -20.29
CA PRO A 404 -48.05 -46.64 -20.08
C PRO A 404 -48.53 -45.25 -19.67
N THR A 405 -47.67 -44.46 -18.91
CA THR A 405 -47.91 -43.06 -18.64
C THR A 405 -47.81 -42.27 -19.94
N ALA A 406 -48.60 -41.21 -20.07
CA ALA A 406 -48.59 -40.34 -21.24
C ALA A 406 -48.87 -38.89 -20.81
N SER A 407 -48.18 -37.93 -21.45
CA SER A 407 -48.39 -36.51 -21.21
C SER A 407 -49.04 -35.84 -22.41
N TYR A 408 -49.98 -34.97 -22.12
CA TYR A 408 -50.76 -34.20 -23.10
C TYR A 408 -50.67 -32.71 -22.74
N PRO A 409 -49.65 -32.00 -23.24
CA PRO A 409 -49.51 -30.58 -22.94
C PRO A 409 -50.52 -29.75 -23.76
N THR A 410 -51.02 -28.68 -23.15
CA THR A 410 -51.86 -27.69 -23.80
C THR A 410 -51.64 -26.34 -23.13
N THR A 411 -52.35 -25.29 -23.54
CA THR A 411 -52.29 -23.96 -22.93
C THR A 411 -53.70 -23.47 -22.66
N ALA A 412 -53.93 -22.90 -21.49
CA ALA A 412 -55.18 -22.19 -21.22
C ALA A 412 -55.25 -20.92 -22.05
N ASN A 413 -56.41 -20.63 -22.58
CA ASN A 413 -56.64 -19.41 -23.37
C ASN A 413 -56.67 -18.14 -22.49
N GLY A 414 -56.84 -16.97 -23.09
CA GLY A 414 -56.88 -15.70 -22.35
C GLY A 414 -58.02 -15.54 -21.33
N SER A 415 -59.04 -16.45 -21.38
CA SER A 415 -60.10 -16.56 -20.36
C SER A 415 -59.84 -17.66 -19.33
N GLY A 416 -58.69 -18.32 -19.39
CA GLY A 416 -58.29 -19.39 -18.50
C GLY A 416 -58.85 -20.78 -18.86
N SER A 417 -59.60 -20.96 -19.95
CA SER A 417 -60.16 -22.24 -20.36
C SER A 417 -59.16 -23.07 -21.13
N TYR A 418 -59.14 -24.39 -20.90
CA TYR A 418 -58.31 -25.33 -21.67
C TYR A 418 -59.10 -26.59 -22.06
N THR A 419 -58.66 -27.19 -23.13
CA THR A 419 -59.17 -28.45 -23.63
C THR A 419 -58.03 -29.21 -24.30
N VAL A 420 -57.95 -30.53 -24.06
CA VAL A 420 -56.94 -31.39 -24.70
C VAL A 420 -57.52 -32.77 -24.99
N ASN A 421 -57.20 -33.27 -26.13
CA ASN A 421 -57.56 -34.66 -26.52
C ASN A 421 -56.54 -35.60 -25.86
N VAL A 422 -57.06 -36.63 -25.18
CA VAL A 422 -56.28 -37.70 -24.57
C VAL A 422 -56.58 -38.99 -25.20
N ALA A 423 -55.63 -39.91 -25.20
CA ALA A 423 -55.89 -41.24 -25.78
C ALA A 423 -56.87 -41.99 -24.92
N GLY A 424 -57.93 -42.47 -25.52
CA GLY A 424 -58.92 -43.40 -24.92
C GLY A 424 -58.25 -44.71 -24.47
N THR A 425 -58.80 -45.36 -23.49
CA THR A 425 -58.29 -46.65 -22.95
C THR A 425 -58.99 -47.86 -23.51
N ASN A 426 -59.91 -47.69 -24.45
CA ASN A 426 -60.71 -48.76 -25.05
C ASN A 426 -61.48 -49.63 -24.00
N GLY A 427 -61.97 -48.98 -22.93
CA GLY A 427 -62.88 -49.58 -21.99
C GLY A 427 -64.14 -50.13 -22.73
N LYS A 428 -64.78 -51.05 -22.14
CA LYS A 428 -66.02 -51.63 -22.69
C LYS A 428 -67.07 -51.74 -21.55
N PRO A 429 -68.34 -51.66 -21.86
CA PRO A 429 -69.36 -51.75 -20.79
C PRO A 429 -69.22 -52.97 -19.90
N ASN A 430 -68.69 -54.07 -20.47
CA ASN A 430 -68.47 -55.33 -19.72
C ASN A 430 -67.02 -55.51 -19.23
N ALA A 431 -66.11 -54.56 -19.53
CA ALA A 431 -64.70 -54.59 -19.13
C ALA A 431 -64.23 -53.11 -18.88
N PRO A 432 -64.78 -52.47 -17.85
CA PRO A 432 -64.42 -51.10 -17.60
C PRO A 432 -62.99 -51.01 -17.17
N VAL A 433 -62.31 -49.82 -17.53
CA VAL A 433 -60.94 -49.56 -17.23
C VAL A 433 -60.91 -48.30 -16.31
N ALA A 434 -60.33 -48.43 -15.14
CA ALA A 434 -60.09 -47.31 -14.28
C ALA A 434 -58.88 -46.46 -14.80
N VAL A 435 -59.11 -45.17 -15.00
CA VAL A 435 -58.10 -44.22 -15.51
C VAL A 435 -57.89 -43.14 -14.57
N THR A 436 -56.61 -42.76 -14.41
CA THR A 436 -56.23 -41.62 -13.56
C THR A 436 -55.37 -40.64 -14.38
N TYR A 437 -55.75 -39.36 -14.37
CA TYR A 437 -54.98 -38.27 -14.87
C TYR A 437 -54.61 -37.33 -13.71
N THR A 438 -53.43 -36.73 -13.79
CA THR A 438 -53.05 -35.58 -12.99
C THR A 438 -52.92 -34.35 -13.91
N VAL A 439 -53.44 -33.22 -13.46
CA VAL A 439 -53.41 -31.97 -14.21
C VAL A 439 -52.70 -30.91 -13.37
N SER A 440 -51.70 -30.25 -13.93
CA SER A 440 -51.02 -29.12 -13.33
C SER A 440 -50.94 -27.95 -14.32
N ALA A 441 -50.84 -26.74 -13.79
CA ALA A 441 -50.63 -25.53 -14.54
C ALA A 441 -49.26 -24.91 -14.18
N SER A 442 -48.60 -24.32 -15.16
CA SER A 442 -47.38 -23.55 -14.94
C SER A 442 -47.55 -22.17 -15.54
N ASP A 443 -47.15 -21.10 -14.78
CA ASP A 443 -47.18 -19.74 -15.25
C ASP A 443 -46.02 -19.39 -16.21
N ALA A 444 -45.93 -18.14 -16.64
CA ALA A 444 -44.86 -17.65 -17.50
C ALA A 444 -43.48 -17.70 -16.84
N ALA A 445 -43.40 -17.59 -15.51
CA ALA A 445 -42.18 -17.66 -14.72
C ALA A 445 -41.72 -19.10 -14.52
N GLY A 446 -42.57 -20.09 -14.79
CA GLY A 446 -42.27 -21.51 -14.60
C GLY A 446 -42.63 -22.04 -13.21
N ASN A 447 -43.36 -21.29 -12.39
CA ASN A 447 -43.91 -21.80 -11.13
C ASN A 447 -45.03 -22.76 -11.44
N THR A 448 -45.08 -23.90 -10.74
CA THR A 448 -46.04 -24.98 -11.05
C THR A 448 -47.06 -25.11 -9.89
N SER A 449 -48.32 -25.21 -10.24
CA SER A 449 -49.43 -25.36 -9.30
C SER A 449 -49.39 -26.72 -8.57
N ALA A 450 -50.19 -26.83 -7.51
CA ALA A 450 -50.60 -28.14 -7.05
C ALA A 450 -51.34 -28.90 -8.16
N THR A 451 -51.26 -30.22 -8.12
CA THR A 451 -51.95 -31.11 -9.10
C THR A 451 -53.38 -31.34 -8.74
N THR A 452 -54.29 -31.34 -9.75
CA THR A 452 -55.63 -31.87 -9.65
C THR A 452 -55.65 -33.29 -10.13
N THR A 453 -56.16 -34.23 -9.35
CA THR A 453 -56.27 -35.64 -9.76
C THR A 453 -57.68 -35.90 -10.25
N LEU A 454 -57.75 -36.49 -11.40
CA LEU A 454 -59.01 -36.85 -12.06
C LEU A 454 -59.08 -38.40 -12.19
N ASN A 455 -60.00 -39.01 -11.49
CA ASN A 455 -60.26 -40.43 -11.54
C ASN A 455 -61.61 -40.71 -12.20
N PHE A 456 -61.63 -41.59 -13.16
CA PHE A 456 -62.86 -42.02 -13.82
C PHE A 456 -62.75 -43.46 -14.27
N THR A 457 -63.83 -44.00 -14.73
CA THR A 457 -63.89 -45.35 -15.30
C THR A 457 -64.34 -45.23 -16.74
N ASP A 458 -63.46 -45.61 -17.68
CA ASP A 458 -63.75 -45.71 -19.12
C ASP A 458 -64.62 -46.93 -19.35
N THR A 459 -65.78 -46.75 -19.97
CA THR A 459 -66.78 -47.76 -20.20
C THR A 459 -67.22 -47.86 -21.66
N LYS A 460 -66.61 -47.06 -22.57
CA LYS A 460 -67.10 -46.93 -23.95
C LYS A 460 -66.07 -47.33 -25.01
#